data_c335a808ce431e6f72dd2587cff5fd79
#
_entry.id   c335a808ce431e6f72dd2587cff5fd79
#
_cell.length_a   1.000
_cell.length_b   1.000
_cell.length_c   1.000
_cell.angle_alpha   90.00
_cell.angle_beta   90.00
_cell.angle_gamma   90.00
#
_symmetry.space_group_name_H-M   'P 1'
#
loop_
_entity.id
_entity.type
_entity.pdbx_description
1 polymer ?
#
loop_
_entity_poly.entity_id
_entity_poly.type
_entity_poly.pdbx_seq_one_letter_code
_entity_poly.pdbx_strand_id
1 'polypeptide(L)'
;MKTEAGNRLGTEKIGKLMLELALPSVLAQIVNVLYNIVDRIYIGRIPGVGAAALTGVGVTFPIITIISAFAGFTNGGGAPLAAIALGQGNKKRAEKILGNSTSLLLFFSVILMALFLIFKCPLLYLFGASAHTISYSSAYITVYLIGTVFVELAVGLNTFISCLGHARTAMMSVLIGAIANIVLDPILIFVFHLGVVGAAVATVISQALSAAWVVRFLVSEQSEIRLKFTELKPDRSILASILALGISPFIMSATESAITIVMNHGLQVYGGDLYVGSMTILQSVLQLVFVPIGGFTSGIQPIISYNFGAGQFDRVKKTIRLMLTVTLSASLIYVVFTMLYPGVFAGMFTNDAELIKIVKKVLPVYMAGMTVFGAQSGVQSSFLGLGQAKISLCIALLRKVVLLIPLALIFPHFWGVMGVYYAEPVADIISVATAVTLFAINIPKILSVEMLEKVTHEENGRG
;
A
#
# COMPACT_ATOMS: atom_id res chain seq x y z
N MET A 1 -21.83 10.58 -24.94
CA MET A 1 -21.22 9.50 -24.16
C MET A 1 -20.32 10.01 -23.02
N LYS A 2 -20.62 11.19 -22.42
CA LYS A 2 -19.71 11.91 -21.48
C LYS A 2 -20.08 11.81 -19.98
N THR A 3 -21.08 10.98 -19.61
CA THR A 3 -21.61 10.94 -18.23
C THR A 3 -21.71 9.50 -17.67
N GLU A 4 -21.02 8.52 -18.27
CA GLU A 4 -21.34 7.12 -17.99
C GLU A 4 -20.55 6.47 -16.84
N ALA A 5 -19.32 6.88 -16.55
CA ALA A 5 -18.51 6.12 -15.57
C ALA A 5 -18.98 6.35 -14.12
N GLY A 6 -19.26 7.58 -13.71
CA GLY A 6 -19.80 7.86 -12.37
C GLY A 6 -21.22 7.31 -12.19
N ASN A 7 -22.05 7.35 -13.24
CA ASN A 7 -23.37 6.73 -13.21
C ASN A 7 -23.28 5.20 -13.12
N ARG A 8 -22.27 4.57 -13.73
CA ARG A 8 -22.03 3.11 -13.65
C ARG A 8 -21.78 2.64 -12.23
N LEU A 9 -20.99 3.36 -11.41
CA LEU A 9 -20.73 3.01 -10.01
C LEU A 9 -22.04 2.93 -9.19
N GLY A 10 -23.02 3.78 -9.52
CA GLY A 10 -24.32 3.82 -8.86
C GLY A 10 -25.39 2.90 -9.46
N THR A 11 -25.25 2.43 -10.70
CA THR A 11 -26.35 1.77 -11.43
C THR A 11 -26.05 0.33 -11.84
N GLU A 12 -24.81 -0.01 -12.17
CA GLU A 12 -24.46 -1.38 -12.61
C GLU A 12 -24.61 -2.44 -11.52
N LYS A 13 -24.72 -3.70 -11.94
CA LYS A 13 -24.76 -4.85 -11.02
C LYS A 13 -23.44 -4.93 -10.24
N ILE A 14 -23.52 -4.96 -8.90
CA ILE A 14 -22.38 -4.88 -8.00
C ILE A 14 -21.35 -5.98 -8.30
N GLY A 15 -21.75 -7.25 -8.47
CA GLY A 15 -20.81 -8.33 -8.75
C GLY A 15 -19.99 -8.13 -10.04
N LYS A 16 -20.62 -7.65 -11.13
CA LYS A 16 -19.94 -7.32 -12.39
C LYS A 16 -18.96 -6.16 -12.17
N LEU A 17 -19.41 -5.10 -11.51
CA LEU A 17 -18.62 -3.90 -11.25
C LEU A 17 -17.41 -4.22 -10.36
N MET A 18 -17.59 -5.07 -9.33
CA MET A 18 -16.49 -5.54 -8.48
C MET A 18 -15.41 -6.25 -9.29
N LEU A 19 -15.78 -7.15 -10.20
CA LEU A 19 -14.81 -7.85 -11.06
C LEU A 19 -14.10 -6.88 -12.01
N GLU A 20 -14.85 -5.96 -12.64
CA GLU A 20 -14.27 -4.99 -13.58
C GLU A 20 -13.28 -4.02 -12.92
N LEU A 21 -13.47 -3.68 -11.65
CA LEU A 21 -12.58 -2.78 -10.92
C LEU A 21 -11.48 -3.50 -10.13
N ALA A 22 -11.82 -4.62 -9.49
CA ALA A 22 -10.86 -5.35 -8.67
C ALA A 22 -9.82 -6.10 -9.49
N LEU A 23 -10.21 -6.74 -10.62
CA LEU A 23 -9.26 -7.51 -11.42
C LEU A 23 -8.09 -6.67 -11.96
N PRO A 24 -8.30 -5.49 -12.57
CA PRO A 24 -7.19 -4.62 -12.96
C PRO A 24 -6.36 -4.15 -11.76
N SER A 25 -6.98 -3.87 -10.62
CA SER A 25 -6.25 -3.45 -9.42
C SER A 25 -5.36 -4.57 -8.86
N VAL A 26 -5.84 -5.81 -8.82
CA VAL A 26 -5.04 -6.98 -8.43
C VAL A 26 -3.89 -7.21 -9.41
N LEU A 27 -4.16 -7.15 -10.71
CA LEU A 27 -3.12 -7.31 -11.73
C LEU A 27 -2.05 -6.21 -11.63
N ALA A 28 -2.44 -4.96 -11.39
CA ALA A 28 -1.50 -3.87 -11.18
C ALA A 28 -0.56 -4.13 -9.99
N GLN A 29 -1.11 -4.63 -8.87
CA GLN A 29 -0.30 -4.97 -7.69
C GLN A 29 0.67 -6.13 -7.97
N ILE A 30 0.21 -7.18 -8.66
CA ILE A 30 1.08 -8.31 -9.04
C ILE A 30 2.21 -7.83 -9.94
N VAL A 31 1.90 -7.03 -10.96
CA VAL A 31 2.90 -6.46 -11.88
C VAL A 31 3.91 -5.60 -11.13
N ASN A 32 3.43 -4.80 -10.16
CA ASN A 32 4.31 -3.97 -9.31
C ASN A 32 5.32 -4.82 -8.52
N VAL A 33 4.89 -5.95 -7.96
CA VAL A 33 5.81 -6.88 -7.27
C VAL A 33 6.78 -7.53 -8.24
N LEU A 34 6.29 -7.96 -9.40
CA LEU A 34 7.13 -8.64 -10.41
C LEU A 34 8.24 -7.73 -10.94
N TYR A 35 7.94 -6.49 -11.31
CA TYR A 35 8.97 -5.60 -11.81
C TYR A 35 10.03 -5.29 -10.74
N ASN A 36 9.66 -5.13 -9.48
CA ASN A 36 10.61 -4.95 -8.39
C ASN A 36 11.56 -6.17 -8.22
N ILE A 37 11.06 -7.38 -8.46
CA ILE A 37 11.87 -8.60 -8.45
C ILE A 37 12.85 -8.60 -9.63
N VAL A 38 12.38 -8.25 -10.83
CA VAL A 38 13.20 -8.21 -12.05
C VAL A 38 14.32 -7.17 -11.93
N ASP A 39 14.03 -5.97 -11.43
CA ASP A 39 15.02 -4.91 -11.17
C ASP A 39 16.14 -5.43 -10.25
N ARG A 40 15.79 -6.10 -9.14
CA ARG A 40 16.79 -6.71 -8.24
C ARG A 40 17.63 -7.79 -8.89
N ILE A 41 17.04 -8.59 -9.79
CA ILE A 41 17.78 -9.61 -10.55
C ILE A 41 18.82 -8.95 -11.43
N TYR A 42 18.48 -7.86 -12.12
CA TYR A 42 19.45 -7.14 -12.96
C TYR A 42 20.56 -6.50 -12.12
N ILE A 43 20.22 -5.84 -11.00
CA ILE A 43 21.21 -5.26 -10.08
C ILE A 43 22.17 -6.34 -9.55
N GLY A 44 21.64 -7.48 -9.13
CA GLY A 44 22.42 -8.60 -8.62
C GLY A 44 23.36 -9.25 -9.66
N ARG A 45 23.09 -9.03 -10.95
CA ARG A 45 23.90 -9.54 -12.07
C ARG A 45 24.94 -8.56 -12.60
N ILE A 46 25.12 -7.39 -11.97
CA ILE A 46 26.15 -6.43 -12.37
C ILE A 46 27.54 -7.08 -12.20
N PRO A 47 28.38 -7.17 -13.28
CA PRO A 47 29.65 -7.87 -13.21
C PRO A 47 30.59 -7.28 -12.13
N GLY A 48 31.18 -8.14 -11.33
CA GLY A 48 32.17 -7.79 -10.31
C GLY A 48 31.63 -7.18 -9.02
N VAL A 49 30.42 -6.58 -9.02
CA VAL A 49 29.88 -5.84 -7.87
C VAL A 49 28.43 -6.19 -7.51
N GLY A 50 27.80 -7.12 -8.23
CA GLY A 50 26.38 -7.41 -8.13
C GLY A 50 25.88 -7.68 -6.71
N ALA A 51 26.60 -8.48 -5.90
CA ALA A 51 26.23 -8.76 -4.52
C ALA A 51 26.28 -7.51 -3.63
N ALA A 52 27.34 -6.70 -3.73
CA ALA A 52 27.49 -5.46 -2.97
C ALA A 52 26.46 -4.39 -3.44
N ALA A 53 26.20 -4.34 -4.72
CA ALA A 53 25.20 -3.45 -5.33
C ALA A 53 23.79 -3.80 -4.87
N LEU A 54 23.42 -5.07 -4.91
CA LEU A 54 22.11 -5.56 -4.47
C LEU A 54 21.90 -5.30 -2.96
N THR A 55 22.89 -5.58 -2.15
CA THR A 55 22.87 -5.26 -0.71
C THR A 55 22.74 -3.76 -0.49
N GLY A 56 23.51 -2.96 -1.22
CA GLY A 56 23.46 -1.50 -1.14
C GLY A 56 22.11 -0.93 -1.50
N VAL A 57 21.49 -1.41 -2.58
CA VAL A 57 20.11 -1.01 -2.95
C VAL A 57 19.11 -1.49 -1.90
N GLY A 58 19.27 -2.69 -1.35
CA GLY A 58 18.42 -3.19 -0.27
C GLY A 58 18.35 -2.27 0.95
N VAL A 59 19.48 -1.66 1.32
CA VAL A 59 19.54 -0.69 2.44
C VAL A 59 18.75 0.59 2.17
N THR A 60 18.45 0.93 0.92
CA THR A 60 17.62 2.12 0.58
C THR A 60 16.12 1.90 0.77
N PHE A 61 15.67 0.64 0.91
CA PHE A 61 14.25 0.29 1.00
C PHE A 61 13.46 1.04 2.06
N PRO A 62 13.96 1.23 3.30
CA PRO A 62 13.22 1.97 4.32
C PRO A 62 12.92 3.40 3.89
N ILE A 63 13.85 4.08 3.21
CA ILE A 63 13.64 5.44 2.70
C ILE A 63 12.56 5.42 1.61
N ILE A 64 12.64 4.49 0.67
CA ILE A 64 11.67 4.32 -0.43
C ILE A 64 10.28 4.03 0.13
N THR A 65 10.19 3.16 1.14
CA THR A 65 8.92 2.83 1.81
C THR A 65 8.30 4.05 2.51
N ILE A 66 9.12 4.87 3.19
CA ILE A 66 8.65 6.10 3.81
C ILE A 66 8.11 7.07 2.75
N ILE A 67 8.83 7.28 1.64
CA ILE A 67 8.36 8.13 0.54
C ILE A 67 7.00 7.61 0.05
N SER A 68 6.88 6.34 -0.27
CA SER A 68 5.62 5.75 -0.73
C SER A 68 4.49 5.84 0.31
N ALA A 69 4.81 5.85 1.59
CA ALA A 69 3.82 6.03 2.66
C ALA A 69 3.17 7.42 2.61
N PHE A 70 3.89 8.46 2.19
CA PHE A 70 3.32 9.80 2.04
C PHE A 70 2.28 9.87 0.91
N ALA A 71 2.46 9.13 -0.18
CA ALA A 71 1.40 8.95 -1.17
C ALA A 71 0.12 8.33 -0.57
N GLY A 72 0.24 7.59 0.51
CA GLY A 72 -0.87 7.01 1.27
C GLY A 72 -1.88 8.06 1.78
N PHE A 73 -1.44 9.30 2.05
CA PHE A 73 -2.37 10.38 2.43
C PHE A 73 -3.38 10.68 1.32
N THR A 74 -2.96 10.67 0.08
CA THR A 74 -3.85 10.93 -1.05
C THR A 74 -4.62 9.69 -1.48
N ASN A 75 -3.99 8.51 -1.44
CA ASN A 75 -4.63 7.25 -1.80
C ASN A 75 -5.76 6.88 -0.83
N GLY A 76 -5.49 6.94 0.48
CA GLY A 76 -6.46 6.57 1.52
C GLY A 76 -7.34 7.72 1.98
N GLY A 77 -6.91 8.97 1.74
CA GLY A 77 -7.64 10.17 2.13
C GLY A 77 -8.32 10.86 0.95
N GLY A 78 -7.54 11.39 0.03
CA GLY A 78 -8.03 12.22 -1.08
C GLY A 78 -8.95 11.48 -2.04
N ALA A 79 -8.56 10.31 -2.51
CA ALA A 79 -9.33 9.57 -3.50
C ALA A 79 -10.72 9.11 -3.00
N PRO A 80 -10.87 8.54 -1.80
CA PRO A 80 -12.18 8.23 -1.24
C PRO A 80 -13.07 9.46 -1.04
N LEU A 81 -12.51 10.57 -0.53
CA LEU A 81 -13.26 11.82 -0.36
C LEU A 81 -13.75 12.39 -1.69
N ALA A 82 -12.94 12.32 -2.75
CA ALA A 82 -13.35 12.72 -4.09
C ALA A 82 -14.48 11.83 -4.63
N ALA A 83 -14.42 10.51 -4.39
CA ALA A 83 -15.46 9.59 -4.80
C ALA A 83 -16.78 9.83 -4.03
N ILE A 84 -16.72 10.16 -2.74
CA ILE A 84 -17.89 10.56 -1.93
C ILE A 84 -18.50 11.84 -2.51
N ALA A 85 -17.68 12.87 -2.77
CA ALA A 85 -18.13 14.13 -3.34
C ALA A 85 -18.80 13.95 -4.73
N LEU A 86 -18.26 13.04 -5.55
CA LEU A 86 -18.88 12.66 -6.83
C LEU A 86 -20.23 11.98 -6.64
N GLY A 87 -20.32 11.06 -5.66
CA GLY A 87 -21.59 10.41 -5.31
C GLY A 87 -22.66 11.39 -4.85
N GLN A 88 -22.26 12.47 -4.16
CA GLN A 88 -23.12 13.60 -3.77
C GLN A 88 -23.49 14.52 -4.97
N GLY A 89 -22.98 14.27 -6.17
CA GLY A 89 -23.16 15.15 -7.33
C GLY A 89 -22.30 16.42 -7.30
N ASN A 90 -21.42 16.57 -6.29
CA ASN A 90 -20.58 17.76 -6.13
C ASN A 90 -19.22 17.61 -6.86
N LYS A 91 -19.29 17.67 -8.19
CA LYS A 91 -18.10 17.58 -9.05
C LYS A 91 -17.05 18.65 -8.74
N LYS A 92 -17.48 19.89 -8.45
CA LYS A 92 -16.56 21.01 -8.15
C LYS A 92 -15.73 20.72 -6.90
N ARG A 93 -16.35 20.14 -5.88
CA ARG A 93 -15.65 19.72 -4.67
C ARG A 93 -14.67 18.58 -4.95
N ALA A 94 -15.04 17.58 -5.74
CA ALA A 94 -14.16 16.50 -6.13
C ALA A 94 -12.91 17.00 -6.90
N GLU A 95 -13.08 18.01 -7.79
CA GLU A 95 -11.98 18.68 -8.49
C GLU A 95 -11.06 19.44 -7.51
N LYS A 96 -11.61 20.12 -6.51
CA LYS A 96 -10.82 20.77 -5.46
C LYS A 96 -10.03 19.76 -4.61
N ILE A 97 -10.63 18.61 -4.27
CA ILE A 97 -9.94 17.55 -3.52
C ILE A 97 -8.77 17.01 -4.36
N LEU A 98 -8.98 16.77 -5.66
CA LEU A 98 -7.93 16.33 -6.57
C LEU A 98 -6.79 17.37 -6.66
N GLY A 99 -7.11 18.65 -6.82
CA GLY A 99 -6.13 19.75 -6.87
C GLY A 99 -5.32 19.85 -5.57
N ASN A 100 -6.00 19.84 -4.43
CA ASN A 100 -5.35 19.89 -3.11
C ASN A 100 -4.49 18.65 -2.83
N SER A 101 -4.94 17.46 -3.25
CA SER A 101 -4.13 16.23 -3.18
C SER A 101 -2.85 16.35 -4.01
N THR A 102 -2.97 16.90 -5.22
CA THR A 102 -1.79 17.12 -6.09
C THR A 102 -0.81 18.10 -5.45
N SER A 103 -1.29 19.21 -4.88
CA SER A 103 -0.45 20.19 -4.17
C SER A 103 0.24 19.55 -2.96
N LEU A 104 -0.46 18.70 -2.21
CA LEU A 104 0.10 17.98 -1.06
C LEU A 104 1.21 17.02 -1.48
N LEU A 105 1.03 16.26 -2.58
CA LEU A 105 2.05 15.37 -3.13
C LEU A 105 3.29 16.15 -3.59
N LEU A 106 3.11 17.26 -4.30
CA LEU A 106 4.22 18.13 -4.71
C LEU A 106 4.97 18.69 -3.51
N PHE A 107 4.25 19.14 -2.48
CA PHE A 107 4.83 19.65 -1.24
C PHE A 107 5.65 18.57 -0.52
N PHE A 108 5.09 17.36 -0.36
CA PHE A 108 5.80 16.23 0.25
C PHE A 108 7.01 15.83 -0.59
N SER A 109 6.89 15.78 -1.92
CA SER A 109 8.01 15.44 -2.81
C SER A 109 9.22 16.35 -2.57
N VAL A 110 9.00 17.66 -2.50
CA VAL A 110 10.10 18.64 -2.29
C VAL A 110 10.71 18.48 -0.89
N ILE A 111 9.86 18.37 0.14
CA ILE A 111 10.35 18.23 1.53
C ILE A 111 11.10 16.92 1.72
N LEU A 112 10.54 15.80 1.26
CA LEU A 112 11.16 14.49 1.40
C LEU A 112 12.47 14.41 0.61
N MET A 113 12.48 14.93 -0.63
CA MET A 113 13.71 15.03 -1.42
C MET A 113 14.79 15.82 -0.67
N ALA A 114 14.47 17.02 -0.19
CA ALA A 114 15.43 17.86 0.53
C ALA A 114 15.92 17.17 1.82
N LEU A 115 14.98 16.68 2.65
CA LEU A 115 15.26 16.03 3.92
C LEU A 115 16.18 14.81 3.72
N PHE A 116 15.80 13.92 2.82
CA PHE A 116 16.56 12.68 2.61
C PHE A 116 17.87 12.92 1.85
N LEU A 117 18.00 13.92 0.98
CA LEU A 117 19.29 14.29 0.38
C LEU A 117 20.29 14.80 1.42
N ILE A 118 19.82 15.59 2.41
CA ILE A 118 20.66 16.09 3.50
C ILE A 118 21.09 14.97 4.43
N PHE A 119 20.16 14.09 4.83
CA PHE A 119 20.39 13.07 5.84
C PHE A 119 20.68 11.66 5.27
N LYS A 120 20.86 11.50 3.94
CA LYS A 120 21.02 10.20 3.30
C LYS A 120 22.11 9.33 3.91
N CYS A 121 23.32 9.86 4.13
CA CYS A 121 24.44 9.06 4.64
C CYS A 121 24.19 8.57 6.07
N PRO A 122 23.83 9.40 7.06
CA PRO A 122 23.48 8.94 8.39
C PRO A 122 22.35 7.89 8.38
N LEU A 123 21.32 8.09 7.58
CA LEU A 123 20.19 7.16 7.50
C LEU A 123 20.60 5.83 6.86
N LEU A 124 21.39 5.85 5.79
CA LEU A 124 21.86 4.62 5.16
C LEU A 124 22.73 3.79 6.12
N TYR A 125 23.61 4.44 6.92
CA TYR A 125 24.36 3.73 7.96
C TYR A 125 23.44 3.19 9.05
N LEU A 126 22.44 3.96 9.46
CA LEU A 126 21.43 3.50 10.44
C LEU A 126 20.68 2.26 9.93
N PHE A 127 20.39 2.20 8.62
CA PHE A 127 19.69 1.09 8.00
C PHE A 127 20.59 -0.08 7.59
N GLY A 128 21.89 -0.03 7.93
CA GLY A 128 22.80 -1.16 7.79
C GLY A 128 23.75 -1.08 6.60
N ALA A 129 23.99 0.11 6.03
CA ALA A 129 25.05 0.28 5.04
C ALA A 129 26.41 0.08 5.69
N SER A 130 27.29 -0.66 5.01
CA SER A 130 28.70 -0.83 5.37
C SER A 130 29.59 0.09 4.53
N ALA A 131 30.88 0.19 4.90
CA ALA A 131 31.87 0.91 4.10
C ALA A 131 31.96 0.41 2.64
N HIS A 132 31.61 -0.87 2.40
CA HIS A 132 31.61 -1.47 1.06
C HIS A 132 30.33 -1.20 0.26
N THR A 133 29.20 -0.99 0.93
CA THR A 133 27.89 -0.86 0.27
C THR A 133 27.38 0.58 0.19
N ILE A 134 27.90 1.49 1.03
CA ILE A 134 27.46 2.89 1.13
C ILE A 134 27.56 3.66 -0.22
N SER A 135 28.58 3.38 -1.02
CA SER A 135 28.76 4.02 -2.32
C SER A 135 27.60 3.69 -3.28
N TYR A 136 27.20 2.41 -3.32
CA TYR A 136 26.06 1.94 -4.14
C TYR A 136 24.73 2.46 -3.62
N SER A 137 24.50 2.39 -2.30
CA SER A 137 23.30 2.90 -1.66
C SER A 137 23.11 4.39 -1.89
N SER A 138 24.19 5.18 -1.67
CA SER A 138 24.16 6.64 -1.84
C SER A 138 23.97 7.04 -3.31
N ALA A 139 24.59 6.34 -4.26
CA ALA A 139 24.44 6.60 -5.68
C ALA A 139 23.00 6.33 -6.14
N TYR A 140 22.44 5.16 -5.78
CA TYR A 140 21.05 4.79 -6.11
C TYR A 140 20.05 5.76 -5.53
N ILE A 141 20.11 5.98 -4.20
CA ILE A 141 19.10 6.80 -3.51
C ILE A 141 19.15 8.27 -3.94
N THR A 142 20.32 8.81 -4.29
CA THR A 142 20.42 10.19 -4.77
C THR A 142 19.62 10.41 -6.05
N VAL A 143 19.74 9.50 -7.01
CA VAL A 143 18.98 9.57 -8.27
C VAL A 143 17.48 9.35 -8.00
N TYR A 144 17.15 8.36 -7.18
CA TYR A 144 15.77 8.09 -6.81
C TYR A 144 15.08 9.30 -6.14
N LEU A 145 15.79 9.97 -5.21
CA LEU A 145 15.27 11.15 -4.49
C LEU A 145 14.97 12.32 -5.43
N ILE A 146 15.80 12.54 -6.46
CA ILE A 146 15.52 13.56 -7.49
C ILE A 146 14.23 13.23 -8.24
N GLY A 147 13.95 11.93 -8.43
CA GLY A 147 12.72 11.42 -9.06
C GLY A 147 11.49 11.33 -8.14
N THR A 148 11.59 11.69 -6.85
CA THR A 148 10.51 11.52 -5.86
C THR A 148 9.19 12.15 -6.32
N VAL A 149 9.23 13.29 -7.01
CA VAL A 149 8.03 13.96 -7.54
C VAL A 149 7.25 13.06 -8.50
N PHE A 150 7.93 12.31 -9.34
CA PHE A 150 7.27 11.38 -10.27
C PHE A 150 6.67 10.18 -9.55
N VAL A 151 7.36 9.66 -8.54
CA VAL A 151 6.87 8.57 -7.69
C VAL A 151 5.58 8.99 -6.97
N GLU A 152 5.61 10.13 -6.29
CA GLU A 152 4.46 10.66 -5.55
C GLU A 152 3.26 10.91 -6.48
N LEU A 153 3.47 11.52 -7.64
CA LEU A 153 2.39 11.76 -8.60
C LEU A 153 1.86 10.47 -9.23
N ALA A 154 2.76 9.53 -9.62
CA ALA A 154 2.36 8.27 -10.21
C ALA A 154 1.53 7.43 -9.23
N VAL A 155 2.00 7.29 -7.99
CA VAL A 155 1.33 6.45 -6.97
C VAL A 155 0.12 7.19 -6.38
N GLY A 156 0.30 8.45 -5.98
CA GLY A 156 -0.72 9.21 -5.25
C GLY A 156 -1.95 9.57 -6.08
N LEU A 157 -1.78 9.88 -7.38
CA LEU A 157 -2.90 10.26 -8.24
C LEU A 157 -3.55 9.07 -8.96
N ASN A 158 -2.87 7.92 -9.07
CA ASN A 158 -3.40 6.76 -9.77
C ASN A 158 -4.73 6.25 -9.17
N THR A 159 -4.85 6.33 -7.85
CA THR A 159 -6.06 5.90 -7.13
C THR A 159 -7.28 6.76 -7.47
N PHE A 160 -7.09 8.05 -7.82
CA PHE A 160 -8.18 8.89 -8.30
C PHE A 160 -8.79 8.36 -9.60
N ILE A 161 -7.96 7.85 -10.52
CA ILE A 161 -8.42 7.23 -11.77
C ILE A 161 -9.31 6.01 -11.47
N SER A 162 -8.88 5.19 -10.51
CA SER A 162 -9.67 4.04 -10.05
C SER A 162 -10.99 4.48 -9.40
N CYS A 163 -10.97 5.55 -8.59
CA CYS A 163 -12.16 6.11 -7.93
C CYS A 163 -13.18 6.70 -8.92
N LEU A 164 -12.75 7.05 -10.12
CA LEU A 164 -13.62 7.44 -11.23
C LEU A 164 -14.21 6.25 -12.00
N GLY A 165 -13.93 5.01 -11.58
CA GLY A 165 -14.39 3.80 -12.26
C GLY A 165 -13.50 3.36 -13.42
N HIS A 166 -12.35 4.01 -13.66
CA HIS A 166 -11.41 3.73 -14.75
C HIS A 166 -10.25 2.83 -14.33
N ALA A 167 -10.52 1.74 -13.61
CA ALA A 167 -9.48 0.86 -13.07
C ALA A 167 -8.52 0.28 -14.15
N ARG A 168 -9.00 0.05 -15.38
CA ARG A 168 -8.14 -0.37 -16.50
C ARG A 168 -7.12 0.70 -16.87
N THR A 169 -7.52 1.98 -16.89
CA THR A 169 -6.63 3.11 -17.17
C THR A 169 -5.60 3.28 -16.04
N ALA A 170 -6.02 3.08 -14.80
CA ALA A 170 -5.14 3.07 -13.64
C ALA A 170 -4.12 1.93 -13.72
N MET A 171 -4.53 0.71 -14.07
CA MET A 171 -3.64 -0.42 -14.30
C MET A 171 -2.63 -0.15 -15.42
N MET A 172 -3.05 0.51 -16.52
CA MET A 172 -2.16 0.83 -17.63
C MET A 172 -1.00 1.73 -17.21
N SER A 173 -1.18 2.64 -16.25
CA SER A 173 -0.06 3.45 -15.75
C SER A 173 1.02 2.58 -15.09
N VAL A 174 0.61 1.58 -14.32
CA VAL A 174 1.54 0.63 -13.67
C VAL A 174 2.23 -0.25 -14.72
N LEU A 175 1.49 -0.73 -15.72
CA LEU A 175 2.06 -1.52 -16.81
C LEU A 175 3.07 -0.73 -17.64
N ILE A 176 2.79 0.53 -17.97
CA ILE A 176 3.71 1.41 -18.69
C ILE A 176 5.00 1.57 -17.89
N GLY A 177 4.90 1.86 -16.59
CA GLY A 177 6.07 1.97 -15.72
C GLY A 177 6.86 0.65 -15.63
N ALA A 178 6.17 -0.46 -15.40
CA ALA A 178 6.82 -1.77 -15.27
C ALA A 178 7.54 -2.20 -16.55
N ILE A 179 6.89 -2.07 -17.72
CA ILE A 179 7.48 -2.41 -19.01
C ILE A 179 8.67 -1.50 -19.31
N ALA A 180 8.52 -0.18 -19.07
CA ALA A 180 9.61 0.76 -19.27
C ALA A 180 10.82 0.42 -18.39
N ASN A 181 10.60 0.09 -17.11
CA ASN A 181 11.67 -0.30 -16.19
C ASN A 181 12.37 -1.59 -16.65
N ILE A 182 11.62 -2.68 -16.93
CA ILE A 182 12.18 -3.95 -17.39
C ILE A 182 13.02 -3.79 -18.67
N VAL A 183 12.63 -2.87 -19.56
CA VAL A 183 13.37 -2.59 -20.81
C VAL A 183 14.56 -1.68 -20.59
N LEU A 184 14.41 -0.63 -19.77
CA LEU A 184 15.47 0.36 -19.53
C LEU A 184 16.58 -0.16 -18.62
N ASP A 185 16.26 -1.02 -17.64
CA ASP A 185 17.25 -1.58 -16.72
C ASP A 185 18.42 -2.23 -17.44
N PRO A 186 18.25 -3.27 -18.30
CA PRO A 186 19.39 -3.90 -18.95
C PRO A 186 20.14 -2.94 -19.88
N ILE A 187 19.44 -1.98 -20.49
CA ILE A 187 20.06 -0.99 -21.39
C ILE A 187 20.97 -0.05 -20.58
N LEU A 188 20.46 0.55 -19.50
CA LEU A 188 21.20 1.51 -18.70
C LEU A 188 22.27 0.84 -17.82
N ILE A 189 21.99 -0.33 -17.28
CA ILE A 189 22.92 -1.07 -16.41
C ILE A 189 24.08 -1.64 -17.22
N PHE A 190 23.79 -2.37 -18.31
CA PHE A 190 24.79 -3.19 -19.01
C PHE A 190 25.30 -2.56 -20.31
N VAL A 191 24.42 -1.94 -21.14
CA VAL A 191 24.84 -1.36 -22.43
C VAL A 191 25.51 0.00 -22.20
N PHE A 192 24.93 0.88 -21.39
CA PHE A 192 25.55 2.16 -21.03
C PHE A 192 26.53 2.06 -19.85
N HIS A 193 26.69 0.88 -19.26
CA HIS A 193 27.63 0.62 -18.15
C HIS A 193 27.44 1.54 -16.93
N LEU A 194 26.22 2.04 -16.70
CA LEU A 194 25.91 2.92 -15.56
C LEU A 194 25.76 2.15 -14.23
N GLY A 195 25.73 0.81 -14.26
CA GLY A 195 25.60 -0.02 -13.06
C GLY A 195 24.37 0.35 -12.20
N VAL A 196 24.57 0.53 -10.91
CA VAL A 196 23.49 0.86 -9.94
C VAL A 196 22.80 2.20 -10.25
N VAL A 197 23.55 3.18 -10.76
CA VAL A 197 23.00 4.47 -11.20
C VAL A 197 22.03 4.27 -12.36
N GLY A 198 22.37 3.35 -13.28
CA GLY A 198 21.50 2.98 -14.42
C GLY A 198 20.16 2.43 -13.97
N ALA A 199 20.13 1.54 -12.96
CA ALA A 199 18.89 1.03 -12.36
C ALA A 199 18.05 2.16 -11.75
N ALA A 200 18.67 3.07 -10.99
CA ALA A 200 17.96 4.21 -10.41
C ALA A 200 17.37 5.14 -11.48
N VAL A 201 18.12 5.44 -12.54
CA VAL A 201 17.66 6.26 -13.68
C VAL A 201 16.50 5.57 -14.40
N ALA A 202 16.60 4.25 -14.66
CA ALA A 202 15.51 3.48 -15.26
C ALA A 202 14.22 3.56 -14.44
N THR A 203 14.35 3.40 -13.12
CA THR A 203 13.22 3.53 -12.18
C THR A 203 12.60 4.93 -12.26
N VAL A 204 13.40 5.99 -12.20
CA VAL A 204 12.90 7.38 -12.27
C VAL A 204 12.21 7.67 -13.61
N ILE A 205 12.78 7.25 -14.74
CA ILE A 205 12.15 7.42 -16.06
C ILE A 205 10.82 6.66 -16.12
N SER A 206 10.79 5.44 -15.62
CA SER A 206 9.59 4.60 -15.59
C SER A 206 8.47 5.22 -14.75
N GLN A 207 8.81 5.77 -13.59
CA GLN A 207 7.86 6.51 -12.75
C GLN A 207 7.42 7.82 -13.41
N ALA A 208 8.30 8.51 -14.14
CA ALA A 208 7.95 9.71 -14.89
C ALA A 208 6.94 9.39 -16.03
N LEU A 209 7.11 8.27 -16.74
CA LEU A 209 6.18 7.81 -17.75
C LEU A 209 4.82 7.45 -17.14
N SER A 210 4.81 6.75 -16.00
CA SER A 210 3.59 6.46 -15.24
C SER A 210 2.89 7.73 -14.79
N ALA A 211 3.63 8.69 -14.21
CA ALA A 211 3.11 9.98 -13.78
C ALA A 211 2.52 10.78 -14.95
N ALA A 212 3.23 10.82 -16.08
CA ALA A 212 2.76 11.49 -17.30
C ALA A 212 1.44 10.89 -17.81
N TRP A 213 1.31 9.55 -17.80
CA TRP A 213 0.05 8.88 -18.17
C TRP A 213 -1.09 9.26 -17.23
N VAL A 214 -0.86 9.22 -15.91
CA VAL A 214 -1.85 9.56 -14.89
C VAL A 214 -2.30 11.02 -15.02
N VAL A 215 -1.34 11.95 -15.08
CA VAL A 215 -1.63 13.40 -15.23
C VAL A 215 -2.34 13.68 -16.54
N ARG A 216 -1.88 13.09 -17.68
CA ARG A 216 -2.53 13.24 -18.98
C ARG A 216 -4.00 12.83 -18.92
N PHE A 217 -4.33 11.70 -18.27
CA PHE A 217 -5.71 11.28 -18.13
C PHE A 217 -6.51 12.25 -17.27
N LEU A 218 -6.00 12.66 -16.11
CA LEU A 218 -6.72 13.55 -15.19
C LEU A 218 -6.91 14.98 -15.73
N VAL A 219 -6.09 15.42 -16.67
CA VAL A 219 -6.27 16.71 -17.36
C VAL A 219 -7.22 16.58 -18.57
N SER A 220 -7.35 15.36 -19.12
CA SER A 220 -8.11 15.12 -20.34
C SER A 220 -9.63 15.28 -20.16
N GLU A 221 -10.34 15.39 -21.27
CA GLU A 221 -11.81 15.39 -21.30
C GLU A 221 -12.45 14.05 -20.96
N GLN A 222 -11.68 12.98 -20.91
CA GLN A 222 -12.16 11.66 -20.56
C GLN A 222 -12.35 11.50 -19.04
N SER A 223 -11.70 12.35 -18.25
CA SER A 223 -11.85 12.35 -16.80
C SER A 223 -13.09 13.15 -16.37
N GLU A 224 -13.90 12.56 -15.50
CA GLU A 224 -15.08 13.23 -14.93
C GLU A 224 -14.72 14.40 -14.05
N ILE A 225 -13.63 14.27 -13.25
CA ILE A 225 -13.02 15.36 -12.51
C ILE A 225 -11.70 15.71 -13.18
N ARG A 226 -11.46 17.00 -13.38
CA ARG A 226 -10.24 17.45 -14.08
C ARG A 226 -9.28 18.09 -13.10
N LEU A 227 -8.00 17.73 -13.24
CA LEU A 227 -6.92 18.44 -12.60
C LEU A 227 -6.78 19.83 -13.25
N LYS A 228 -7.15 20.88 -12.52
CA LYS A 228 -7.07 22.28 -12.96
C LYS A 228 -6.01 23.00 -12.14
N PHE A 229 -5.20 23.82 -12.79
CA PHE A 229 -4.20 24.65 -12.10
C PHE A 229 -4.82 25.62 -11.08
N THR A 230 -6.06 26.08 -11.32
CA THR A 230 -6.81 26.94 -10.41
C THR A 230 -7.15 26.25 -9.08
N GLU A 231 -7.30 24.94 -9.08
CA GLU A 231 -7.66 24.15 -7.90
C GLU A 231 -6.44 23.61 -7.12
N LEU A 232 -5.22 23.92 -7.57
CA LEU A 232 -3.98 23.63 -6.84
C LEU A 232 -3.80 24.53 -5.61
N LYS A 233 -4.58 25.61 -5.49
CA LYS A 233 -4.49 26.50 -4.34
C LYS A 233 -4.87 25.74 -3.06
N PRO A 234 -3.97 25.68 -2.05
CA PRO A 234 -4.21 24.93 -0.81
C PRO A 234 -5.44 25.47 -0.06
N ASP A 235 -6.37 24.56 0.23
CA ASP A 235 -7.52 24.81 1.11
C ASP A 235 -7.32 24.02 2.40
N ARG A 236 -7.21 24.76 3.53
CA ARG A 236 -6.91 24.14 4.83
C ARG A 236 -7.93 23.11 5.27
N SER A 237 -9.21 23.32 4.97
CA SER A 237 -10.28 22.40 5.35
C SER A 237 -10.15 21.08 4.57
N ILE A 238 -9.94 21.17 3.26
CA ILE A 238 -9.78 20.02 2.40
C ILE A 238 -8.50 19.24 2.76
N LEU A 239 -7.38 19.96 2.95
CA LEU A 239 -6.11 19.32 3.34
C LEU A 239 -6.22 18.62 4.68
N ALA A 240 -6.90 19.24 5.68
CA ALA A 240 -7.11 18.60 6.97
C ALA A 240 -7.93 17.31 6.86
N SER A 241 -8.97 17.29 6.00
CA SER A 241 -9.78 16.10 5.75
C SER A 241 -8.98 14.99 5.05
N ILE A 242 -8.16 15.34 4.04
CA ILE A 242 -7.28 14.41 3.34
C ILE A 242 -6.28 13.78 4.31
N LEU A 243 -5.59 14.59 5.11
CA LEU A 243 -4.61 14.15 6.09
C LEU A 243 -5.26 13.30 7.18
N ALA A 244 -6.42 13.71 7.70
CA ALA A 244 -7.13 12.99 8.75
C ALA A 244 -7.53 11.56 8.32
N LEU A 245 -8.01 11.38 7.09
CA LEU A 245 -8.39 10.05 6.58
C LEU A 245 -7.16 9.25 6.14
N GLY A 246 -6.18 9.91 5.52
CA GLY A 246 -4.96 9.29 5.00
C GLY A 246 -3.92 8.92 6.06
N ILE A 247 -4.04 9.45 7.30
CA ILE A 247 -3.10 9.13 8.39
C ILE A 247 -3.06 7.63 8.72
N SER A 248 -4.19 6.93 8.58
CA SER A 248 -4.29 5.49 8.85
C SER A 248 -3.43 4.66 7.89
N PRO A 249 -3.60 4.72 6.55
CA PRO A 249 -2.72 4.01 5.62
C PRO A 249 -1.26 4.49 5.69
N PHE A 250 -1.01 5.76 5.99
CA PHE A 250 0.34 6.25 6.25
C PHE A 250 1.00 5.52 7.42
N ILE A 251 0.34 5.46 8.58
CA ILE A 251 0.85 4.74 9.76
C ILE A 251 1.05 3.26 9.46
N MET A 252 0.10 2.62 8.76
CA MET A 252 0.22 1.22 8.39
C MET A 252 1.48 0.94 7.56
N SER A 253 1.81 1.82 6.63
CA SER A 253 3.01 1.68 5.78
C SER A 253 4.29 2.08 6.53
N ALA A 254 4.28 3.19 7.25
CA ALA A 254 5.46 3.70 7.94
C ALA A 254 5.93 2.79 9.10
N THR A 255 5.00 2.10 9.77
CA THR A 255 5.32 1.19 10.87
C THR A 255 5.85 -0.17 10.41
N GLU A 256 5.72 -0.53 9.13
CA GLU A 256 6.15 -1.83 8.61
C GLU A 256 7.65 -2.06 8.81
N SER A 257 8.47 -1.04 8.54
CA SER A 257 9.92 -1.11 8.75
C SER A 257 10.29 -1.27 10.23
N ALA A 258 9.60 -0.56 11.12
CA ALA A 258 9.82 -0.66 12.57
C ALA A 258 9.49 -2.06 13.10
N ILE A 259 8.38 -2.64 12.64
CA ILE A 259 7.98 -4.00 13.00
C ILE A 259 9.02 -5.02 12.53
N THR A 260 9.48 -4.91 11.29
CA THR A 260 10.51 -5.79 10.74
C THR A 260 11.80 -5.75 11.57
N ILE A 261 12.23 -4.55 12.00
CA ILE A 261 13.42 -4.38 12.85
C ILE A 261 13.21 -5.05 14.19
N VAL A 262 12.08 -4.81 14.86
CA VAL A 262 11.79 -5.39 16.20
C VAL A 262 11.73 -6.92 16.12
N MET A 263 11.03 -7.48 15.12
CA MET A 263 10.91 -8.92 14.97
C MET A 263 12.25 -9.57 14.65
N ASN A 264 13.01 -9.02 13.71
CA ASN A 264 14.33 -9.55 13.34
C ASN A 264 15.31 -9.48 14.52
N HIS A 265 15.28 -8.38 15.29
CA HIS A 265 16.11 -8.27 16.50
C HIS A 265 15.75 -9.36 17.51
N GLY A 266 14.48 -9.58 17.80
CA GLY A 266 14.02 -10.64 18.68
C GLY A 266 14.45 -12.02 18.18
N LEU A 267 14.29 -12.32 16.90
CA LEU A 267 14.71 -13.59 16.30
C LEU A 267 16.23 -13.79 16.38
N GLN A 268 17.00 -12.73 16.12
CA GLN A 268 18.47 -12.79 16.23
C GLN A 268 18.92 -13.10 17.63
N VAL A 269 18.35 -12.42 18.63
CA VAL A 269 18.74 -12.58 20.06
C VAL A 269 18.36 -13.96 20.60
N TYR A 270 17.17 -14.46 20.27
CA TYR A 270 16.63 -15.69 20.86
C TYR A 270 16.80 -16.94 19.99
N GLY A 271 17.11 -16.79 18.69
CA GLY A 271 17.14 -17.92 17.76
C GLY A 271 18.33 -17.94 16.79
N GLY A 272 18.98 -16.78 16.55
CA GLY A 272 20.10 -16.66 15.63
C GLY A 272 19.69 -16.57 14.15
N ASP A 273 20.70 -16.62 13.25
CA ASP A 273 20.57 -16.29 11.82
C ASP A 273 19.53 -17.13 11.06
N LEU A 274 19.42 -18.42 11.38
CA LEU A 274 18.46 -19.31 10.73
C LEU A 274 17.01 -18.89 10.97
N TYR A 275 16.70 -18.38 12.18
CA TYR A 275 15.36 -17.88 12.50
C TYR A 275 15.07 -16.54 11.83
N VAL A 276 16.07 -15.66 11.71
CA VAL A 276 15.93 -14.43 10.89
C VAL A 276 15.69 -14.79 9.42
N GLY A 277 16.45 -15.76 8.88
CA GLY A 277 16.24 -16.28 7.53
C GLY A 277 14.83 -16.87 7.34
N SER A 278 14.31 -17.59 8.35
CA SER A 278 12.95 -18.13 8.30
C SER A 278 11.90 -17.03 8.22
N MET A 279 12.08 -15.91 8.95
CA MET A 279 11.15 -14.77 8.90
C MET A 279 11.08 -14.14 7.51
N THR A 280 12.19 -14.06 6.80
CA THR A 280 12.22 -13.58 5.41
C THR A 280 11.36 -14.44 4.49
N ILE A 281 11.39 -15.77 4.68
CA ILE A 281 10.52 -16.70 3.94
C ILE A 281 9.04 -16.48 4.34
N LEU A 282 8.76 -16.39 5.65
CA LEU A 282 7.40 -16.17 6.14
C LEU A 282 6.81 -14.87 5.59
N GLN A 283 7.55 -13.77 5.60
CA GLN A 283 7.11 -12.50 5.04
C GLN A 283 6.86 -12.58 3.53
N SER A 284 7.69 -13.35 2.80
CA SER A 284 7.48 -13.57 1.37
C SER A 284 6.19 -14.37 1.11
N VAL A 285 5.92 -15.39 1.91
CA VAL A 285 4.68 -16.17 1.85
C VAL A 285 3.48 -15.27 2.19
N LEU A 286 3.58 -14.41 3.20
CA LEU A 286 2.53 -13.43 3.52
C LEU A 286 2.19 -12.51 2.34
N GLN A 287 3.19 -12.02 1.62
CA GLN A 287 2.97 -11.13 0.48
C GLN A 287 2.12 -11.77 -0.62
N LEU A 288 2.16 -13.10 -0.79
CA LEU A 288 1.35 -13.82 -1.77
C LEU A 288 -0.16 -13.71 -1.49
N VAL A 289 -0.57 -13.41 -0.25
CA VAL A 289 -1.97 -13.17 0.12
C VAL A 289 -2.28 -11.69 0.30
N PHE A 290 -1.34 -10.92 0.86
CA PHE A 290 -1.54 -9.47 1.07
C PHE A 290 -1.79 -8.73 -0.26
N VAL A 291 -0.97 -9.02 -1.27
CA VAL A 291 -1.00 -8.32 -2.55
C VAL A 291 -2.33 -8.51 -3.29
N PRO A 292 -2.85 -9.73 -3.51
CA PRO A 292 -4.14 -9.92 -4.15
C PRO A 292 -5.31 -9.36 -3.33
N ILE A 293 -5.34 -9.57 -2.01
CA ILE A 293 -6.42 -9.06 -1.14
C ILE A 293 -6.40 -7.52 -1.11
N GLY A 294 -5.22 -6.92 -0.98
CA GLY A 294 -5.05 -5.46 -1.01
C GLY A 294 -5.48 -4.86 -2.35
N GLY A 295 -5.09 -5.47 -3.47
CA GLY A 295 -5.54 -5.07 -4.81
C GLY A 295 -7.05 -5.19 -4.96
N PHE A 296 -7.64 -6.27 -4.48
CA PHE A 296 -9.09 -6.50 -4.52
C PHE A 296 -9.86 -5.44 -3.70
N THR A 297 -9.47 -5.22 -2.45
CA THR A 297 -10.13 -4.24 -1.57
C THR A 297 -9.98 -2.80 -2.09
N SER A 298 -8.80 -2.44 -2.58
CA SER A 298 -8.55 -1.13 -3.18
C SER A 298 -9.38 -0.91 -4.46
N GLY A 299 -9.56 -1.94 -5.28
CA GLY A 299 -10.39 -1.86 -6.48
C GLY A 299 -11.89 -1.71 -6.16
N ILE A 300 -12.36 -2.21 -5.02
CA ILE A 300 -13.77 -2.13 -4.62
C ILE A 300 -14.08 -0.85 -3.84
N GLN A 301 -13.11 -0.27 -3.16
CA GLN A 301 -13.29 0.94 -2.34
C GLN A 301 -14.04 2.07 -3.05
N PRO A 302 -13.80 2.38 -4.35
CA PRO A 302 -14.55 3.38 -5.10
C PRO A 302 -16.07 3.13 -5.15
N ILE A 303 -16.50 1.86 -5.23
CA ILE A 303 -17.93 1.51 -5.23
C ILE A 303 -18.56 1.91 -3.90
N ILE A 304 -17.86 1.62 -2.78
CA ILE A 304 -18.33 1.98 -1.43
C ILE A 304 -18.41 3.51 -1.31
N SER A 305 -17.34 4.21 -1.63
CA SER A 305 -17.23 5.67 -1.50
C SER A 305 -18.29 6.42 -2.32
N TYR A 306 -18.43 6.07 -3.59
CA TYR A 306 -19.41 6.69 -4.48
C TYR A 306 -20.85 6.45 -4.03
N ASN A 307 -21.22 5.19 -3.77
CA ASN A 307 -22.59 4.85 -3.37
C ASN A 307 -22.93 5.40 -1.97
N PHE A 308 -21.96 5.53 -1.08
CA PHE A 308 -22.14 6.22 0.21
C PHE A 308 -22.44 7.70 -0.02
N GLY A 309 -21.64 8.39 -0.85
CA GLY A 309 -21.91 9.78 -1.22
C GLY A 309 -23.25 10.00 -1.90
N ALA A 310 -23.70 9.04 -2.72
CA ALA A 310 -25.00 9.04 -3.40
C ALA A 310 -26.18 8.65 -2.50
N GLY A 311 -25.97 8.35 -1.21
CA GLY A 311 -27.03 7.90 -0.30
C GLY A 311 -27.58 6.49 -0.58
N GLN A 312 -26.91 5.71 -1.45
CA GLN A 312 -27.37 4.38 -1.86
C GLN A 312 -26.88 3.30 -0.86
N PHE A 313 -27.34 3.37 0.37
CA PHE A 313 -26.86 2.55 1.49
C PHE A 313 -27.04 1.04 1.28
N ASP A 314 -28.07 0.60 0.59
CA ASP A 314 -28.27 -0.83 0.30
C ASP A 314 -27.21 -1.36 -0.65
N ARG A 315 -26.77 -0.56 -1.62
CA ARG A 315 -25.67 -0.91 -2.50
C ARG A 315 -24.34 -0.98 -1.72
N VAL A 316 -24.11 -0.03 -0.80
CA VAL A 316 -22.95 -0.04 0.11
C VAL A 316 -22.93 -1.31 0.94
N LYS A 317 -24.02 -1.65 1.63
CA LYS A 317 -24.15 -2.89 2.45
C LYS A 317 -23.87 -4.14 1.62
N LYS A 318 -24.45 -4.23 0.43
CA LYS A 318 -24.26 -5.37 -0.47
C LYS A 318 -22.81 -5.48 -0.95
N THR A 319 -22.18 -4.36 -1.30
CA THR A 319 -20.76 -4.31 -1.73
C THR A 319 -19.85 -4.77 -0.60
N ILE A 320 -20.03 -4.23 0.60
CA ILE A 320 -19.23 -4.60 1.78
C ILE A 320 -19.40 -6.08 2.11
N ARG A 321 -20.64 -6.60 2.11
CA ARG A 321 -20.89 -8.02 2.38
C ARG A 321 -20.18 -8.93 1.39
N LEU A 322 -20.28 -8.63 0.08
CA LEU A 322 -19.60 -9.41 -0.97
C LEU A 322 -18.08 -9.31 -0.83
N MET A 323 -17.55 -8.11 -0.56
CA MET A 323 -16.12 -7.89 -0.36
C MET A 323 -15.61 -8.73 0.83
N LEU A 324 -16.26 -8.65 1.98
CA LEU A 324 -15.91 -9.43 3.17
C LEU A 324 -15.98 -10.95 2.92
N THR A 325 -17.01 -11.41 2.20
CA THR A 325 -17.15 -12.83 1.86
C THR A 325 -15.98 -13.30 1.00
N VAL A 326 -15.62 -12.55 -0.05
CA VAL A 326 -14.52 -12.92 -0.94
C VAL A 326 -13.17 -12.86 -0.22
N THR A 327 -12.89 -11.79 0.53
CA THR A 327 -11.61 -11.63 1.22
C THR A 327 -11.42 -12.65 2.34
N LEU A 328 -12.47 -12.96 3.11
CA LEU A 328 -12.43 -14.01 4.13
C LEU A 328 -12.24 -15.40 3.51
N SER A 329 -13.00 -15.72 2.46
CA SER A 329 -12.86 -17.01 1.79
C SER A 329 -11.47 -17.19 1.18
N ALA A 330 -10.95 -16.16 0.50
CA ALA A 330 -9.62 -16.18 -0.09
C ALA A 330 -8.53 -16.35 0.98
N SER A 331 -8.62 -15.59 2.07
CA SER A 331 -7.69 -15.66 3.21
C SER A 331 -7.71 -17.05 3.84
N LEU A 332 -8.90 -17.58 4.13
CA LEU A 332 -9.07 -18.91 4.73
C LEU A 332 -8.50 -20.02 3.85
N ILE A 333 -8.85 -20.03 2.54
CA ILE A 333 -8.36 -21.02 1.59
C ILE A 333 -6.84 -20.98 1.52
N TYR A 334 -6.24 -19.80 1.41
CA TYR A 334 -4.80 -19.63 1.35
C TYR A 334 -4.11 -20.14 2.63
N VAL A 335 -4.63 -19.79 3.81
CA VAL A 335 -4.05 -20.19 5.09
C VAL A 335 -4.16 -21.69 5.29
N VAL A 336 -5.32 -22.29 5.00
CA VAL A 336 -5.48 -23.77 5.04
C VAL A 336 -4.45 -24.43 4.14
N PHE A 337 -4.25 -23.92 2.92
CA PHE A 337 -3.27 -24.48 1.98
C PHE A 337 -1.84 -24.34 2.50
N THR A 338 -1.46 -23.19 3.06
CA THR A 338 -0.12 -22.98 3.64
C THR A 338 0.14 -23.80 4.90
N MET A 339 -0.89 -24.03 5.72
CA MET A 339 -0.78 -24.89 6.91
C MET A 339 -0.66 -26.37 6.55
N LEU A 340 -1.36 -26.83 5.51
CA LEU A 340 -1.30 -28.22 5.06
C LEU A 340 0.01 -28.54 4.34
N TYR A 341 0.58 -27.58 3.61
CA TYR A 341 1.76 -27.79 2.77
C TYR A 341 2.92 -26.83 3.08
N PRO A 342 3.32 -26.65 4.35
CA PRO A 342 4.35 -25.67 4.70
C PRO A 342 5.71 -25.98 4.08
N GLY A 343 5.99 -27.27 3.80
CA GLY A 343 7.22 -27.71 3.13
C GLY A 343 7.31 -27.29 1.67
N VAL A 344 6.18 -27.19 0.96
CA VAL A 344 6.15 -26.71 -0.42
C VAL A 344 6.55 -25.24 -0.47
N PHE A 345 5.95 -24.43 0.40
CA PHE A 345 6.29 -23.00 0.50
C PHE A 345 7.74 -22.77 0.92
N ALA A 346 8.24 -23.53 1.91
CA ALA A 346 9.65 -23.43 2.30
C ALA A 346 10.59 -23.77 1.14
N GLY A 347 10.32 -24.88 0.42
CA GLY A 347 11.13 -25.35 -0.70
C GLY A 347 11.13 -24.43 -1.93
N MET A 348 10.16 -23.49 -2.04
CA MET A 348 10.18 -22.47 -3.10
C MET A 348 11.31 -21.45 -2.90
N PHE A 349 11.75 -21.24 -1.65
CA PHE A 349 12.70 -20.16 -1.31
C PHE A 349 14.09 -20.68 -0.94
N THR A 350 14.23 -21.93 -0.48
CA THR A 350 15.50 -22.48 -0.02
C THR A 350 15.60 -23.98 -0.23
N ASN A 351 16.85 -24.47 -0.40
CA ASN A 351 17.18 -25.89 -0.40
C ASN A 351 17.87 -26.32 0.93
N ASP A 352 18.07 -25.38 1.87
CA ASP A 352 18.66 -25.67 3.17
C ASP A 352 17.69 -26.48 4.04
N ALA A 353 18.08 -27.70 4.40
CA ALA A 353 17.24 -28.64 5.14
C ALA A 353 16.91 -28.17 6.58
N GLU A 354 17.85 -27.47 7.25
CA GLU A 354 17.65 -26.92 8.58
C GLU A 354 16.64 -25.76 8.55
N LEU A 355 16.80 -24.85 7.59
CA LEU A 355 15.90 -23.75 7.40
C LEU A 355 14.48 -24.20 7.00
N ILE A 356 14.38 -25.20 6.12
CA ILE A 356 13.08 -25.84 5.76
C ILE A 356 12.40 -26.43 7.00
N LYS A 357 13.17 -27.09 7.88
CA LYS A 357 12.64 -27.69 9.12
C LYS A 357 12.08 -26.62 10.06
N ILE A 358 12.80 -25.49 10.20
CA ILE A 358 12.33 -24.35 11.00
C ILE A 358 11.05 -23.76 10.41
N VAL A 359 11.04 -23.46 9.10
CA VAL A 359 9.88 -22.88 8.41
C VAL A 359 8.66 -23.80 8.53
N LYS A 360 8.80 -25.11 8.34
CA LYS A 360 7.71 -26.09 8.53
C LYS A 360 7.09 -26.01 9.92
N LYS A 361 7.88 -25.72 10.94
CA LYS A 361 7.42 -25.61 12.34
C LYS A 361 6.72 -24.28 12.61
N VAL A 362 7.29 -23.16 12.12
CA VAL A 362 6.84 -21.82 12.50
C VAL A 362 5.78 -21.24 11.55
N LEU A 363 5.77 -21.65 10.28
CA LEU A 363 4.82 -21.11 9.28
C LEU A 363 3.35 -21.33 9.67
N PRO A 364 2.90 -22.53 10.10
CA PRO A 364 1.51 -22.73 10.50
C PRO A 364 1.09 -21.84 11.68
N VAL A 365 2.00 -21.62 12.64
CA VAL A 365 1.76 -20.76 13.80
C VAL A 365 1.63 -19.31 13.37
N TYR A 366 2.58 -18.83 12.58
CA TYR A 366 2.63 -17.45 12.12
C TYR A 366 1.44 -17.10 11.23
N MET A 367 1.01 -18.04 10.39
CA MET A 367 -0.13 -17.87 9.48
C MET A 367 -1.49 -18.00 10.18
N ALA A 368 -1.55 -18.45 11.43
CA ALA A 368 -2.83 -18.66 12.12
C ALA A 368 -3.67 -17.37 12.21
N GLY A 369 -3.05 -16.22 12.48
CA GLY A 369 -3.73 -14.92 12.51
C GLY A 369 -4.29 -14.50 11.14
N MET A 370 -3.66 -14.95 10.07
CA MET A 370 -4.05 -14.62 8.70
C MET A 370 -5.39 -15.24 8.28
N THR A 371 -5.92 -16.23 9.02
CA THR A 371 -7.26 -16.79 8.76
C THR A 371 -8.33 -15.71 8.79
N VAL A 372 -8.17 -14.72 9.66
CA VAL A 372 -9.11 -13.61 9.84
C VAL A 372 -8.65 -12.31 9.15
N PHE A 373 -7.48 -12.31 8.50
CA PHE A 373 -6.94 -11.13 7.82
C PHE A 373 -7.86 -10.57 6.73
N GLY A 374 -8.57 -11.44 6.01
CA GLY A 374 -9.56 -11.00 5.02
C GLY A 374 -10.65 -10.10 5.61
N ALA A 375 -11.07 -10.35 6.86
CA ALA A 375 -11.98 -9.46 7.58
C ALA A 375 -11.31 -8.13 7.93
N GLN A 376 -10.07 -8.16 8.43
CA GLN A 376 -9.31 -6.94 8.75
C GLN A 376 -9.21 -6.02 7.54
N SER A 377 -8.74 -6.56 6.41
CA SER A 377 -8.55 -5.80 5.18
C SER A 377 -9.86 -5.22 4.64
N GLY A 378 -10.93 -6.03 4.63
CA GLY A 378 -12.25 -5.59 4.16
C GLY A 378 -12.89 -4.53 5.07
N VAL A 379 -12.82 -4.70 6.39
CA VAL A 379 -13.33 -3.72 7.37
C VAL A 379 -12.55 -2.40 7.26
N GLN A 380 -11.22 -2.45 7.21
CA GLN A 380 -10.36 -1.28 7.09
C GLN A 380 -10.66 -0.49 5.80
N SER A 381 -10.73 -1.19 4.66
CA SER A 381 -11.07 -0.58 3.37
C SER A 381 -12.49 0.01 3.36
N SER A 382 -13.44 -0.63 4.06
CA SER A 382 -14.80 -0.10 4.22
C SER A 382 -14.81 1.22 4.99
N PHE A 383 -14.11 1.31 6.13
CA PHE A 383 -14.04 2.55 6.89
C PHE A 383 -13.35 3.67 6.13
N LEU A 384 -12.28 3.37 5.38
CA LEU A 384 -11.64 4.35 4.50
C LEU A 384 -12.61 4.81 3.41
N GLY A 385 -13.30 3.88 2.75
CA GLY A 385 -14.28 4.17 1.71
C GLY A 385 -15.49 4.97 2.20
N LEU A 386 -15.84 4.86 3.49
CA LEU A 386 -16.91 5.60 4.16
C LEU A 386 -16.42 6.92 4.78
N GLY A 387 -15.16 7.30 4.60
CA GLY A 387 -14.60 8.53 5.16
C GLY A 387 -14.40 8.51 6.68
N GLN A 388 -14.37 7.34 7.32
CA GLN A 388 -14.30 7.19 8.78
C GLN A 388 -12.87 7.22 9.30
N ALA A 389 -12.24 8.39 9.27
CA ALA A 389 -10.83 8.61 9.63
C ALA A 389 -10.47 8.10 11.04
N LYS A 390 -11.27 8.47 12.06
CA LYS A 390 -10.98 8.15 13.47
C LYS A 390 -10.99 6.65 13.73
N ILE A 391 -11.99 5.94 13.20
CA ILE A 391 -12.13 4.48 13.40
C ILE A 391 -11.01 3.75 12.65
N SER A 392 -10.74 4.17 11.40
CA SER A 392 -9.65 3.62 10.59
C SER A 392 -8.29 3.77 11.27
N LEU A 393 -8.01 4.96 11.81
CA LEU A 393 -6.78 5.24 12.56
C LEU A 393 -6.68 4.38 13.85
N CYS A 394 -7.77 4.28 14.60
CA CYS A 394 -7.80 3.46 15.83
C CYS A 394 -7.42 2.00 15.53
N ILE A 395 -8.01 1.41 14.48
CA ILE A 395 -7.72 0.02 14.07
C ILE A 395 -6.25 -0.12 13.64
N ALA A 396 -5.72 0.83 12.85
CA ALA A 396 -4.34 0.81 12.39
C ALA A 396 -3.33 0.89 13.55
N LEU A 397 -3.53 1.81 14.49
CA LEU A 397 -2.68 1.98 15.67
C LEU A 397 -2.78 0.77 16.61
N LEU A 398 -3.98 0.28 16.85
CA LEU A 398 -4.20 -0.89 17.72
C LEU A 398 -3.38 -2.08 17.24
N ARG A 399 -3.51 -2.45 15.96
CA ARG A 399 -2.82 -3.62 15.41
C ARG A 399 -1.31 -3.49 15.46
N LYS A 400 -0.77 -2.41 14.92
CA LYS A 400 0.67 -2.27 14.65
C LYS A 400 1.44 -1.75 15.85
N VAL A 401 0.95 -0.71 16.49
CA VAL A 401 1.68 0.01 17.54
C VAL A 401 1.34 -0.50 18.93
N VAL A 402 0.06 -0.71 19.22
CA VAL A 402 -0.39 -1.08 20.57
C VAL A 402 -0.26 -2.58 20.83
N LEU A 403 -0.47 -3.43 19.82
CA LEU A 403 -0.42 -4.88 20.00
C LEU A 403 0.89 -5.48 19.49
N LEU A 404 1.17 -5.39 18.20
CA LEU A 404 2.24 -6.18 17.59
C LEU A 404 3.62 -5.83 18.13
N ILE A 405 3.99 -4.55 18.19
CA ILE A 405 5.31 -4.15 18.70
C ILE A 405 5.52 -4.56 20.16
N PRO A 406 4.61 -4.26 21.13
CA PRO A 406 4.77 -4.70 22.51
C PRO A 406 4.77 -6.22 22.65
N LEU A 407 3.90 -6.95 21.95
CA LEU A 407 3.87 -8.41 22.01
C LEU A 407 5.16 -9.02 21.46
N ALA A 408 5.71 -8.50 20.37
CA ALA A 408 6.97 -8.96 19.80
C ALA A 408 8.18 -8.71 20.73
N LEU A 409 8.10 -7.72 21.62
CA LEU A 409 9.11 -7.45 22.65
C LEU A 409 8.89 -8.29 23.91
N ILE A 410 7.66 -8.50 24.35
CA ILE A 410 7.32 -9.14 25.63
C ILE A 410 7.32 -10.67 25.51
N PHE A 411 6.71 -11.23 24.47
CA PHE A 411 6.53 -12.67 24.33
C PHE A 411 7.83 -13.49 24.29
N PRO A 412 8.93 -13.00 23.69
CA PRO A 412 10.19 -13.72 23.69
C PRO A 412 10.76 -13.98 25.11
N HIS A 413 10.42 -13.14 26.09
CA HIS A 413 10.84 -13.36 27.48
C HIS A 413 10.19 -14.61 28.12
N PHE A 414 8.99 -15.01 27.65
CA PHE A 414 8.25 -16.16 28.17
C PHE A 414 8.43 -17.43 27.32
N TRP A 415 8.52 -17.29 26.00
CA TRP A 415 8.53 -18.41 25.05
C TRP A 415 9.76 -18.46 24.14
N GLY A 416 10.80 -17.66 24.46
CA GLY A 416 12.03 -17.61 23.65
C GLY A 416 11.72 -17.22 22.21
N VAL A 417 12.42 -17.81 21.25
CA VAL A 417 12.26 -17.51 19.83
C VAL A 417 10.81 -17.71 19.32
N MET A 418 10.08 -18.69 19.89
CA MET A 418 8.68 -18.91 19.49
C MET A 418 7.76 -17.76 19.88
N GLY A 419 8.10 -17.01 20.92
CA GLY A 419 7.36 -15.81 21.33
C GLY A 419 7.29 -14.74 20.23
N VAL A 420 8.35 -14.60 19.44
CA VAL A 420 8.35 -13.66 18.30
C VAL A 420 7.28 -14.06 17.27
N TYR A 421 7.18 -15.36 16.96
CA TYR A 421 6.17 -15.85 16.00
C TYR A 421 4.75 -15.83 16.55
N TYR A 422 4.55 -15.95 17.87
CA TYR A 422 3.22 -15.85 18.49
C TYR A 422 2.69 -14.42 18.52
N ALA A 423 3.55 -13.42 18.46
CA ALA A 423 3.13 -12.02 18.51
C ALA A 423 2.19 -11.62 17.36
N GLU A 424 2.49 -12.06 16.13
CA GLU A 424 1.68 -11.71 14.94
C GLU A 424 0.26 -12.29 15.03
N PRO A 425 0.02 -13.62 15.20
CA PRO A 425 -1.32 -14.16 15.22
C PRO A 425 -2.14 -13.63 16.41
N VAL A 426 -1.53 -13.40 17.56
CA VAL A 426 -2.25 -12.83 18.73
C VAL A 426 -2.67 -11.39 18.45
N ALA A 427 -1.75 -10.56 17.91
CA ALA A 427 -2.07 -9.19 17.53
C ALA A 427 -3.17 -9.14 16.46
N ASP A 428 -3.11 -10.01 15.46
CA ASP A 428 -4.10 -10.10 14.38
C ASP A 428 -5.48 -10.48 14.91
N ILE A 429 -5.59 -11.54 15.70
CA ILE A 429 -6.88 -12.01 16.26
C ILE A 429 -7.53 -10.93 17.11
N ILE A 430 -6.78 -10.29 18.00
CA ILE A 430 -7.30 -9.22 18.88
C ILE A 430 -7.73 -8.01 18.04
N SER A 431 -6.89 -7.62 17.07
CA SER A 431 -7.17 -6.48 16.20
C SER A 431 -8.41 -6.72 15.33
N VAL A 432 -8.53 -7.92 14.74
CA VAL A 432 -9.69 -8.28 13.92
C VAL A 432 -10.96 -8.35 14.76
N ALA A 433 -10.92 -8.96 15.94
CA ALA A 433 -12.06 -8.99 16.85
C ALA A 433 -12.52 -7.57 17.19
N THR A 434 -11.59 -6.66 17.50
CA THR A 434 -11.90 -5.25 17.77
C THR A 434 -12.44 -4.55 16.51
N ALA A 435 -11.81 -4.75 15.34
CA ALA A 435 -12.25 -4.14 14.09
C ALA A 435 -13.67 -4.57 13.69
N VAL A 436 -13.98 -5.87 13.79
CA VAL A 436 -15.31 -6.42 13.50
C VAL A 436 -16.34 -5.90 14.50
N THR A 437 -16.00 -5.80 15.77
CA THR A 437 -16.88 -5.24 16.82
C THR A 437 -17.18 -3.76 16.52
N LEU A 438 -16.14 -2.96 16.25
CA LEU A 438 -16.31 -1.55 15.86
C LEU A 438 -17.16 -1.42 14.59
N PHE A 439 -16.96 -2.32 13.63
CA PHE A 439 -17.74 -2.36 12.40
C PHE A 439 -19.23 -2.65 12.67
N ALA A 440 -19.53 -3.68 13.45
CA ALA A 440 -20.90 -4.05 13.78
C ALA A 440 -21.66 -2.93 14.53
N ILE A 441 -20.97 -2.21 15.42
CA ILE A 441 -21.55 -1.12 16.21
C ILE A 441 -21.76 0.15 15.37
N ASN A 442 -20.79 0.49 14.51
CA ASN A 442 -20.78 1.79 13.84
C ASN A 442 -21.46 1.77 12.46
N ILE A 443 -21.45 0.66 11.73
CA ILE A 443 -22.05 0.60 10.39
C ILE A 443 -23.50 1.01 10.35
N PRO A 444 -24.39 0.55 11.27
CA PRO A 444 -25.78 0.98 11.26
C PRO A 444 -25.96 2.49 11.45
N LYS A 445 -25.05 3.12 12.21
CA LYS A 445 -25.06 4.57 12.47
C LYS A 445 -24.48 5.35 11.27
N ILE A 446 -23.41 4.85 10.69
CA ILE A 446 -22.72 5.49 9.54
C ILE A 446 -23.62 5.48 8.30
N LEU A 447 -24.33 4.38 8.06
CA LEU A 447 -25.23 4.24 6.93
C LEU A 447 -26.63 4.83 7.25
N SER A 448 -26.64 6.09 7.68
CA SER A 448 -27.83 6.90 7.93
C SER A 448 -27.71 8.25 7.21
N VAL A 449 -28.85 8.85 6.87
CA VAL A 449 -28.90 10.17 6.20
C VAL A 449 -28.26 11.25 7.09
N GLU A 450 -28.51 11.19 8.40
CA GLU A 450 -27.96 12.12 9.38
C GLU A 450 -26.41 12.14 9.37
N MET A 451 -25.79 10.97 9.20
CA MET A 451 -24.33 10.88 9.17
C MET A 451 -23.74 11.37 7.84
N LEU A 452 -24.46 11.14 6.74
CA LEU A 452 -24.07 11.68 5.43
C LEU A 452 -24.08 13.21 5.46
N GLU A 453 -25.10 13.82 6.08
CA GLU A 453 -25.18 15.27 6.29
C GLU A 453 -24.05 15.77 7.20
N LYS A 454 -23.71 15.05 8.28
CA LYS A 454 -22.57 15.42 9.14
C LYS A 454 -21.23 15.41 8.41
N VAL A 455 -20.95 14.38 7.63
CA VAL A 455 -19.72 14.33 6.81
C VAL A 455 -19.67 15.53 5.86
N THR A 456 -20.82 15.95 5.34
CA THR A 456 -20.94 17.12 4.46
C THR A 456 -20.79 18.45 5.22
N HIS A 457 -21.32 18.54 6.45
CA HIS A 457 -21.31 19.75 7.28
C HIS A 457 -20.00 19.97 8.06
N GLU A 458 -19.40 18.93 8.63
CA GLU A 458 -18.07 19.05 9.27
C GLU A 458 -16.99 19.52 8.28
N GLU A 459 -17.20 19.22 7.01
CA GLU A 459 -16.34 19.66 5.93
C GLU A 459 -16.68 21.06 5.40
N ASN A 460 -17.94 21.52 5.53
CA ASN A 460 -18.37 22.88 5.13
C ASN A 460 -18.28 23.90 6.28
N GLY A 461 -18.31 23.48 7.54
CA GLY A 461 -18.35 24.35 8.72
C GLY A 461 -16.97 24.70 9.30
N ARG A 462 -15.89 24.24 8.67
CA ARG A 462 -14.49 24.63 8.98
C ARG A 462 -13.93 25.64 7.99
N GLY A 463 -14.76 26.29 7.21
CA GLY A 463 -14.42 27.37 6.29
C GLY A 463 -14.49 28.75 6.94
#